data_565ba69169a06f6287738fa7c20958d6
#
_entry.id   565ba69169a06f6287738fa7c20958d6
#
_cell.length_a   1.000
_cell.length_b   1.000
_cell.length_c   1.000
_cell.angle_alpha   90.00
_cell.angle_beta   90.00
_cell.angle_gamma   90.00
#
_symmetry.space_group_name_H-M   'P 1'
#
loop_
_entity.id
_entity.type
_entity.pdbx_description
1 polymer ?
#
loop_
_entity_poly.entity_id
_entity_poly.type
_entity_poly.pdbx_seq_one_letter_code
_entity_poly.pdbx_strand_id
1 'polypeptide(L)'
;VEDKYAMVQMLAAAIKSVYASVYYRDSKAYMTATQNVIDQEKMAVILQEVVGNAHGNHYYPNISGVLRSLNYYPIGNEKAEEGIAALALGLGKYIVDGGQTLRVSPYHPRQVLQTSELHACLRDTQNQFYALDLNQVSNDFKVDDGFNILKLGIKEAEKEQTLNFIASTYDPNDNIIRDGLYPGGRKLITFKGVLQQGVFPLPQLMQLAMKNGADAMRRPVEIEFACNINPDRTGEFCLLQIRPIVDSKQMLEEDITRIDGNRCLLRSHNSLGHGISEDVTDVVYVKMSDSYNAAENPQIVDEVDTINRKFLESR
;
A
#
# COMPACT_ATOMS: atom_id res chain seq x y z
N VAL A 1 -12.24 -26.59 8.71
CA VAL A 1 -11.69 -27.98 8.73
C VAL A 1 -12.48 -28.73 9.77
N GLU A 2 -13.31 -29.70 9.35
CA GLU A 2 -14.13 -30.51 10.27
C GLU A 2 -13.29 -31.47 11.10
N ASP A 3 -12.11 -31.86 10.62
CA ASP A 3 -11.18 -32.73 11.34
C ASP A 3 -10.13 -31.90 12.12
N LYS A 4 -10.35 -31.81 13.44
CA LYS A 4 -9.42 -31.13 14.35
C LYS A 4 -8.02 -31.74 14.38
N TYR A 5 -7.89 -33.04 14.14
CA TYR A 5 -6.61 -33.71 14.15
C TYR A 5 -5.79 -33.31 12.90
N ALA A 6 -6.41 -33.31 11.73
CA ALA A 6 -5.79 -32.84 10.51
C ALA A 6 -5.37 -31.36 10.62
N MET A 7 -6.21 -30.52 11.22
CA MET A 7 -5.89 -29.12 11.45
C MET A 7 -4.65 -28.94 12.34
N VAL A 8 -4.55 -29.70 13.43
CA VAL A 8 -3.37 -29.65 14.35
C VAL A 8 -2.11 -30.12 13.62
N GLN A 9 -2.18 -31.14 12.78
CA GLN A 9 -1.04 -31.61 12.00
C GLN A 9 -0.57 -30.57 10.98
N MET A 10 -1.48 -29.93 10.26
CA MET A 10 -1.16 -28.86 9.31
C MET A 10 -0.53 -27.66 10.02
N LEU A 11 -1.09 -27.25 11.17
CA LEU A 11 -0.55 -26.17 11.97
C LEU A 11 0.85 -26.50 12.51
N ALA A 12 1.07 -27.72 13.01
CA ALA A 12 2.38 -28.17 13.45
C ALA A 12 3.42 -28.19 12.33
N ALA A 13 3.02 -28.58 11.11
CA ALA A 13 3.88 -28.52 9.94
C ALA A 13 4.25 -27.06 9.58
N ALA A 14 3.27 -26.15 9.59
CA ALA A 14 3.50 -24.74 9.34
C ALA A 14 4.45 -24.11 10.37
N ILE A 15 4.25 -24.38 11.66
CA ILE A 15 5.14 -23.94 12.74
C ILE A 15 6.57 -24.42 12.53
N LYS A 16 6.75 -25.72 12.24
CA LYS A 16 8.08 -26.28 11.95
C LYS A 16 8.75 -25.58 10.77
N SER A 17 7.99 -25.23 9.74
CA SER A 17 8.52 -24.53 8.57
C SER A 17 8.93 -23.09 8.87
N VAL A 18 8.20 -22.39 9.73
CA VAL A 18 8.63 -21.07 10.21
C VAL A 18 9.97 -21.19 10.94
N TYR A 19 10.13 -22.16 11.84
CA TYR A 19 11.43 -22.42 12.48
C TYR A 19 12.54 -22.81 11.47
N ALA A 20 12.22 -23.59 10.46
CA ALA A 20 13.18 -23.99 9.43
C ALA A 20 13.59 -22.85 8.49
N SER A 21 12.74 -21.82 8.34
CA SER A 21 12.98 -20.71 7.40
C SER A 21 14.23 -19.89 7.69
N VAL A 22 14.72 -19.87 8.94
CA VAL A 22 16.02 -19.30 9.32
C VAL A 22 17.16 -19.88 8.48
N TYR A 23 17.07 -21.16 8.11
CA TYR A 23 18.11 -21.89 7.38
C TYR A 23 17.94 -21.82 5.87
N TYR A 24 16.91 -21.14 5.35
CA TYR A 24 16.71 -21.00 3.91
C TYR A 24 17.77 -20.08 3.28
N ARG A 25 17.98 -20.26 1.98
CA ARG A 25 19.02 -19.55 1.23
C ARG A 25 18.93 -18.03 1.38
N ASP A 26 17.72 -17.50 1.24
CA ASP A 26 17.49 -16.04 1.29
C ASP A 26 17.69 -15.48 2.70
N SER A 27 17.27 -16.22 3.73
CA SER A 27 17.52 -15.86 5.13
C SER A 27 19.01 -15.84 5.45
N LYS A 28 19.77 -16.85 4.96
CA LYS A 28 21.23 -16.87 5.10
C LYS A 28 21.91 -15.72 4.37
N ALA A 29 21.48 -15.40 3.16
CA ALA A 29 22.02 -14.27 2.40
C ALA A 29 21.77 -12.94 3.13
N TYR A 30 20.56 -12.74 3.68
CA TYR A 30 20.24 -11.57 4.49
C TYR A 30 21.11 -11.47 5.75
N MET A 31 21.25 -12.57 6.51
CA MET A 31 22.08 -12.59 7.72
C MET A 31 23.56 -12.29 7.42
N THR A 32 24.07 -12.82 6.30
CA THR A 32 25.43 -12.52 5.86
C THR A 32 25.61 -11.03 5.54
N ALA A 33 24.61 -10.43 4.89
CA ALA A 33 24.61 -9.00 4.54
C ALA A 33 24.47 -8.09 5.77
N THR A 34 23.78 -8.55 6.83
CA THR A 34 23.51 -7.75 8.06
C THR A 34 24.49 -8.03 9.21
N GLN A 35 25.49 -8.86 9.00
CA GLN A 35 26.47 -9.32 10.03
C GLN A 35 25.82 -10.04 11.24
N ASN A 36 24.59 -10.52 11.09
CA ASN A 36 23.94 -11.33 12.12
C ASN A 36 24.49 -12.75 12.14
N VAL A 37 24.58 -13.34 13.34
CA VAL A 37 25.05 -14.71 13.52
C VAL A 37 23.86 -15.65 13.60
N ILE A 38 23.81 -16.65 12.72
CA ILE A 38 22.66 -17.59 12.57
C ILE A 38 22.30 -18.27 13.90
N ASP A 39 23.32 -18.64 14.70
CA ASP A 39 23.12 -19.35 15.97
C ASP A 39 22.52 -18.44 17.08
N GLN A 40 22.48 -17.14 16.85
CA GLN A 40 21.89 -16.16 17.77
C GLN A 40 20.48 -15.74 17.35
N GLU A 41 20.08 -16.02 16.12
CA GLU A 41 18.73 -15.72 15.62
C GLU A 41 17.69 -16.64 16.26
N LYS A 42 16.61 -16.03 16.72
CA LYS A 42 15.48 -16.74 17.32
C LYS A 42 14.22 -16.41 16.56
N MET A 43 13.49 -17.46 16.18
CA MET A 43 12.21 -17.32 15.49
C MET A 43 11.06 -17.26 16.50
N ALA A 44 10.18 -16.28 16.30
CA ALA A 44 8.86 -16.26 16.94
C ALA A 44 7.82 -16.70 15.90
N VAL A 45 6.78 -17.39 16.34
CA VAL A 45 5.66 -17.81 15.50
C VAL A 45 4.42 -17.08 15.97
N ILE A 46 3.77 -16.36 15.06
CA ILE A 46 2.51 -15.67 15.29
C ILE A 46 1.42 -16.44 14.55
N LEU A 47 0.38 -16.85 15.28
CA LEU A 47 -0.83 -17.41 14.70
C LEU A 47 -1.88 -16.31 14.65
N GLN A 48 -2.33 -16.00 13.43
CA GLN A 48 -3.29 -14.94 13.19
C GLN A 48 -4.42 -15.43 12.30
N GLU A 49 -5.65 -15.14 12.69
CA GLU A 49 -6.80 -15.37 11.84
C GLU A 49 -6.77 -14.45 10.63
N VAL A 50 -7.06 -14.99 9.45
CA VAL A 50 -7.16 -14.19 8.23
C VAL A 50 -8.47 -13.42 8.26
N VAL A 51 -8.39 -12.09 8.19
CA VAL A 51 -9.57 -11.22 8.12
C VAL A 51 -10.18 -11.28 6.72
N GLY A 52 -11.49 -11.44 6.64
CA GLY A 52 -12.24 -11.49 5.39
C GLY A 52 -13.61 -12.11 5.57
N ASN A 53 -14.31 -12.27 4.46
CA ASN A 53 -15.57 -13.01 4.36
C ASN A 53 -15.51 -13.99 3.20
N ALA A 54 -16.30 -15.07 3.28
CA ALA A 54 -16.47 -16.00 2.18
C ALA A 54 -17.42 -15.40 1.13
N HIS A 55 -16.96 -15.39 -0.12
CA HIS A 55 -17.69 -14.96 -1.30
C HIS A 55 -17.67 -16.10 -2.32
N GLY A 56 -18.66 -16.99 -2.23
CA GLY A 56 -18.63 -18.25 -2.98
C GLY A 56 -17.40 -19.10 -2.59
N ASN A 57 -16.51 -19.32 -3.53
CA ASN A 57 -15.28 -20.10 -3.32
C ASN A 57 -14.05 -19.25 -2.99
N HIS A 58 -14.22 -17.95 -2.81
CA HIS A 58 -13.15 -17.02 -2.51
C HIS A 58 -13.32 -16.45 -1.10
N TYR A 59 -12.19 -16.15 -0.45
CA TYR A 59 -12.18 -15.54 0.88
C TYR A 59 -11.26 -14.31 0.89
N TYR A 60 -11.82 -13.14 1.18
CA TYR A 60 -11.09 -11.87 1.22
C TYR A 60 -11.87 -10.77 1.95
N PRO A 61 -11.18 -9.72 2.48
CA PRO A 61 -11.82 -8.55 3.06
C PRO A 61 -12.29 -7.57 1.98
N ASN A 62 -13.25 -6.71 2.33
CA ASN A 62 -13.66 -5.63 1.43
C ASN A 62 -12.54 -4.62 1.18
N ILE A 63 -11.73 -4.33 2.20
CA ILE A 63 -10.63 -3.36 2.15
C ILE A 63 -9.44 -3.93 2.90
N SER A 64 -8.26 -3.84 2.30
CA SER A 64 -6.99 -3.93 3.01
C SER A 64 -6.24 -2.62 2.85
N GLY A 65 -5.38 -2.30 3.80
CA GLY A 65 -4.59 -1.08 3.72
C GLY A 65 -3.30 -1.14 4.49
N VAL A 66 -2.39 -0.26 4.06
CA VAL A 66 -1.15 0.04 4.77
C VAL A 66 -1.17 1.52 5.12
N LEU A 67 -1.04 1.83 6.41
CA LEU A 67 -0.92 3.18 6.93
C LEU A 67 0.53 3.48 7.26
N ARG A 68 0.94 4.70 7.00
CA ARG A 68 2.18 5.26 7.52
C ARG A 68 1.87 6.53 8.26
N SER A 69 2.26 6.62 9.53
CA SER A 69 2.05 7.84 10.33
C SER A 69 2.96 9.00 9.93
N LEU A 70 3.87 8.77 8.99
CA LEU A 70 4.70 9.79 8.36
C LEU A 70 4.50 9.72 6.85
N ASN A 71 4.05 10.83 6.27
CA ASN A 71 3.92 11.01 4.83
C ASN A 71 5.19 11.64 4.27
N TYR A 72 6.03 10.86 3.60
CA TYR A 72 7.27 11.37 2.99
C TYR A 72 7.01 12.25 1.75
N TYR A 73 5.82 12.17 1.17
CA TYR A 73 5.47 12.84 -0.10
C TYR A 73 4.13 13.55 0.02
N PRO A 74 4.02 14.58 0.89
CA PRO A 74 2.76 15.34 1.00
C PRO A 74 2.44 16.06 -0.29
N ILE A 75 1.17 16.03 -0.70
CA ILE A 75 0.66 16.63 -1.94
C ILE A 75 -0.39 17.69 -1.58
N GLY A 76 -0.29 18.87 -2.18
CA GLY A 76 -1.24 19.96 -1.96
C GLY A 76 -1.24 20.44 -0.51
N ASN A 77 -2.35 20.25 0.20
CA ASN A 77 -2.54 20.68 1.58
C ASN A 77 -2.15 19.60 2.63
N GLU A 78 -1.67 18.44 2.19
CA GLU A 78 -1.23 17.38 3.08
C GLU A 78 0.01 17.82 3.87
N LYS A 79 0.14 17.30 5.10
CA LYS A 79 1.33 17.49 5.93
C LYS A 79 2.01 16.15 6.19
N ALA A 80 3.32 16.19 6.40
CA ALA A 80 4.11 15.00 6.67
C ALA A 80 3.61 14.23 7.91
N GLU A 81 3.27 14.95 8.98
CA GLU A 81 2.80 14.39 10.25
C GLU A 81 1.37 13.84 10.20
N GLU A 82 0.59 14.13 9.18
CA GLU A 82 -0.76 13.60 8.98
C GLU A 82 -0.76 12.15 8.47
N GLY A 83 0.39 11.68 8.01
CA GLY A 83 0.52 10.33 7.49
C GLY A 83 -0.20 10.10 6.16
N ILE A 84 -0.21 8.84 5.74
CA ILE A 84 -0.74 8.42 4.43
C ILE A 84 -1.24 7.00 4.49
N ALA A 85 -2.22 6.65 3.66
CA ALA A 85 -2.75 5.30 3.48
C ALA A 85 -2.63 4.84 2.03
N ALA A 86 -2.33 3.55 1.84
CA ALA A 86 -2.52 2.82 0.60
C ALA A 86 -3.67 1.83 0.79
N LEU A 87 -4.70 1.91 -0.03
CA LEU A 87 -5.91 1.07 0.05
C LEU A 87 -6.04 0.16 -1.16
N ALA A 88 -6.50 -1.07 -0.92
CA ALA A 88 -6.86 -2.02 -1.96
C ALA A 88 -8.06 -2.88 -1.56
N LEU A 89 -8.80 -3.39 -2.55
CA LEU A 89 -9.76 -4.48 -2.40
C LEU A 89 -9.00 -5.80 -2.27
N GLY A 90 -9.48 -6.70 -1.42
CA GLY A 90 -8.94 -8.05 -1.28
C GLY A 90 -7.82 -8.13 -0.24
N LEU A 91 -7.01 -9.18 -0.31
CA LEU A 91 -5.94 -9.45 0.65
C LEU A 91 -4.81 -8.42 0.57
N GLY A 92 -4.30 -8.00 1.73
CA GLY A 92 -3.24 -6.99 1.87
C GLY A 92 -1.92 -7.35 1.18
N LYS A 93 -1.65 -8.64 0.95
CA LYS A 93 -0.50 -9.10 0.15
C LYS A 93 -0.45 -8.43 -1.23
N TYR A 94 -1.59 -8.08 -1.82
CA TYR A 94 -1.63 -7.33 -3.09
C TYR A 94 -0.92 -5.97 -3.00
N ILE A 95 -1.02 -5.29 -1.84
CA ILE A 95 -0.33 -4.01 -1.60
C ILE A 95 1.18 -4.23 -1.48
N VAL A 96 1.57 -5.25 -0.70
CA VAL A 96 2.98 -5.59 -0.43
C VAL A 96 3.70 -6.01 -1.71
N ASP A 97 3.02 -6.73 -2.59
CA ASP A 97 3.56 -7.16 -3.89
C ASP A 97 3.59 -6.03 -4.95
N GLY A 98 3.29 -4.79 -4.56
CA GLY A 98 3.34 -3.62 -5.46
C GLY A 98 2.16 -3.50 -6.42
N GLY A 99 1.00 -4.06 -6.07
CA GLY A 99 -0.24 -3.89 -6.83
C GLY A 99 -0.72 -2.44 -6.88
N GLN A 100 -1.63 -2.15 -7.81
CA GLN A 100 -2.26 -0.83 -7.92
C GLN A 100 -3.13 -0.54 -6.69
N THR A 101 -2.75 0.45 -5.90
CA THR A 101 -3.44 0.87 -4.68
C THR A 101 -3.95 2.30 -4.81
N LEU A 102 -4.99 2.65 -4.06
CA LEU A 102 -5.40 4.03 -3.92
C LEU A 102 -4.60 4.69 -2.80
N ARG A 103 -3.85 5.75 -3.15
CA ARG A 103 -3.15 6.59 -2.17
C ARG A 103 -4.11 7.65 -1.64
N VAL A 104 -4.28 7.74 -0.32
CA VAL A 104 -5.17 8.72 0.32
C VAL A 104 -4.60 9.23 1.63
N SER A 105 -4.70 10.54 1.86
CA SER A 105 -4.50 11.12 3.19
C SER A 105 -5.77 10.92 4.03
N PRO A 106 -5.71 10.26 5.20
CA PRO A 106 -6.87 10.13 6.08
C PRO A 106 -7.43 11.46 6.59
N TYR A 107 -6.62 12.52 6.60
CA TYR A 107 -7.04 13.89 6.97
C TYR A 107 -7.68 14.64 5.82
N HIS A 108 -7.37 14.24 4.56
CA HIS A 108 -7.90 14.85 3.34
C HIS A 108 -8.57 13.80 2.43
N PRO A 109 -9.57 13.00 2.92
CA PRO A 109 -10.08 11.82 2.21
C PRO A 109 -10.85 12.15 0.92
N ARG A 110 -11.17 13.43 0.70
CA ARG A 110 -11.80 13.92 -0.55
C ARG A 110 -10.80 14.32 -1.62
N GLN A 111 -9.52 14.48 -1.25
CA GLN A 111 -8.45 14.91 -2.16
C GLN A 111 -7.63 13.70 -2.58
N VAL A 112 -8.15 12.92 -3.53
CA VAL A 112 -7.48 11.73 -4.07
C VAL A 112 -7.05 12.00 -5.49
N LEU A 113 -5.74 12.17 -5.70
CA LEU A 113 -5.18 12.55 -7.00
C LEU A 113 -5.53 11.55 -8.11
N GLN A 114 -5.47 10.26 -7.81
CA GLN A 114 -5.77 9.20 -8.78
C GLN A 114 -7.23 9.18 -9.27
N THR A 115 -8.14 9.84 -8.55
CA THR A 115 -9.57 9.93 -8.91
C THR A 115 -10.02 11.35 -9.21
N SER A 116 -9.09 12.32 -9.30
CA SER A 116 -9.38 13.72 -9.57
C SER A 116 -9.78 13.97 -11.03
N GLU A 117 -9.23 13.20 -11.95
CA GLU A 117 -9.48 13.31 -13.40
C GLU A 117 -9.91 11.96 -13.97
N LEU A 118 -10.73 12.02 -15.04
CA LEU A 118 -11.28 10.81 -15.68
C LEU A 118 -10.18 9.88 -16.18
N HIS A 119 -9.19 10.40 -16.90
CA HIS A 119 -8.09 9.59 -17.46
C HIS A 119 -7.23 8.94 -16.36
N ALA A 120 -6.90 9.68 -15.31
CA ALA A 120 -6.16 9.15 -14.18
C ALA A 120 -6.97 8.05 -13.49
N CYS A 121 -8.26 8.26 -13.24
CA CYS A 121 -9.12 7.29 -12.62
C CYS A 121 -9.24 5.98 -13.43
N LEU A 122 -9.36 6.08 -14.76
CA LEU A 122 -9.44 4.91 -15.64
C LEU A 122 -8.12 4.12 -15.73
N ARG A 123 -6.99 4.78 -15.58
CA ARG A 123 -5.64 4.20 -15.66
C ARG A 123 -5.14 3.67 -14.33
N ASP A 124 -5.32 4.45 -13.26
CA ASP A 124 -4.60 4.30 -11.99
C ASP A 124 -5.42 3.63 -10.89
N THR A 125 -6.69 3.27 -11.14
CA THR A 125 -7.49 2.51 -10.19
C THR A 125 -7.22 1.02 -10.29
N GLN A 126 -7.33 0.32 -9.17
CA GLN A 126 -7.11 -1.11 -9.05
C GLN A 126 -7.97 -1.91 -10.05
N ASN A 127 -7.34 -2.86 -10.75
CA ASN A 127 -8.00 -3.71 -11.75
C ASN A 127 -7.96 -5.20 -11.41
N GLN A 128 -7.15 -5.60 -10.45
CA GLN A 128 -7.00 -6.97 -9.94
C GLN A 128 -6.92 -6.94 -8.42
N PHE A 129 -7.20 -8.07 -7.77
CA PHE A 129 -7.06 -8.23 -6.33
C PHE A 129 -6.65 -9.66 -5.97
N TYR A 130 -6.23 -9.88 -4.73
CA TYR A 130 -5.93 -11.22 -4.22
C TYR A 130 -7.05 -11.72 -3.32
N ALA A 131 -7.36 -13.02 -3.46
CA ALA A 131 -8.30 -13.76 -2.63
C ALA A 131 -7.72 -15.14 -2.29
N LEU A 132 -8.12 -15.74 -1.17
CA LEU A 132 -7.85 -17.15 -0.91
C LEU A 132 -8.82 -18.02 -1.69
N ASP A 133 -8.33 -19.12 -2.24
CA ASP A 133 -9.15 -20.17 -2.85
C ASP A 133 -9.62 -21.16 -1.76
N LEU A 134 -10.91 -21.19 -1.49
CA LEU A 134 -11.53 -22.11 -0.53
C LEU A 134 -11.67 -23.55 -1.06
N ASN A 135 -11.50 -23.76 -2.37
CA ASN A 135 -11.54 -25.11 -2.96
C ASN A 135 -10.22 -25.85 -2.83
N GLN A 136 -9.11 -25.14 -2.66
CA GLN A 136 -7.80 -25.76 -2.50
C GLN A 136 -7.57 -26.18 -1.04
N VAL A 137 -8.09 -27.35 -0.68
CA VAL A 137 -7.69 -28.05 0.55
C VAL A 137 -6.50 -28.94 0.21
N SER A 138 -5.30 -28.38 0.19
CA SER A 138 -4.08 -29.18 0.08
C SER A 138 -3.71 -29.72 1.46
N ASN A 139 -3.63 -31.05 1.58
CA ASN A 139 -3.05 -31.70 2.77
C ASN A 139 -1.52 -31.63 2.78
N ASP A 140 -0.91 -31.18 1.67
CA ASP A 140 0.54 -31.08 1.53
C ASP A 140 0.97 -29.65 1.89
N PHE A 141 1.85 -29.54 2.87
CA PHE A 141 2.51 -28.29 3.18
C PHE A 141 3.40 -27.87 2.02
N LYS A 142 3.17 -26.69 1.47
CA LYS A 142 4.04 -26.06 0.48
C LYS A 142 4.77 -24.89 1.14
N VAL A 143 6.05 -24.74 0.80
CA VAL A 143 6.88 -23.60 1.28
C VAL A 143 6.47 -22.29 0.62
N ASP A 144 5.76 -22.35 -0.50
CA ASP A 144 5.23 -21.20 -1.22
C ASP A 144 4.05 -20.59 -0.44
N ASP A 145 4.19 -19.36 0.02
CA ASP A 145 3.19 -18.57 0.75
C ASP A 145 1.99 -18.14 -0.12
N GLY A 146 2.09 -18.34 -1.42
CA GLY A 146 1.06 -17.99 -2.41
C GLY A 146 0.27 -19.17 -2.98
N PHE A 147 0.47 -20.40 -2.52
CA PHE A 147 -0.08 -21.59 -3.17
C PHE A 147 -1.61 -21.64 -3.27
N ASN A 148 -2.33 -20.97 -2.36
CA ASN A 148 -3.79 -20.88 -2.33
C ASN A 148 -4.31 -19.45 -2.55
N ILE A 149 -3.46 -18.54 -3.03
CA ILE A 149 -3.84 -17.17 -3.35
C ILE A 149 -4.13 -17.07 -4.84
N LEU A 150 -5.32 -16.61 -5.16
CA LEU A 150 -5.77 -16.30 -6.51
C LEU A 150 -5.61 -14.82 -6.80
N LYS A 151 -5.13 -14.51 -7.99
CA LYS A 151 -5.14 -13.15 -8.55
C LYS A 151 -6.34 -13.00 -9.47
N LEU A 152 -7.35 -12.28 -9.01
CA LEU A 152 -8.65 -12.14 -9.65
C LEU A 152 -8.83 -10.74 -10.24
N GLY A 153 -9.60 -10.62 -11.33
CA GLY A 153 -10.01 -9.33 -11.87
C GLY A 153 -11.23 -8.77 -11.15
N ILE A 154 -11.40 -7.43 -11.18
CA ILE A 154 -12.52 -6.73 -10.50
C ILE A 154 -13.92 -7.25 -10.94
N LYS A 155 -14.04 -7.80 -12.14
CA LYS A 155 -15.30 -8.42 -12.61
C LYS A 155 -15.74 -9.59 -11.72
N GLU A 156 -14.82 -10.30 -11.07
CA GLU A 156 -15.18 -11.37 -10.16
C GLU A 156 -15.80 -10.81 -8.89
N ALA A 157 -15.20 -9.80 -8.29
CA ALA A 157 -15.76 -9.08 -7.15
C ALA A 157 -17.14 -8.42 -7.47
N GLU A 158 -17.35 -8.00 -8.73
CA GLU A 158 -18.67 -7.51 -9.20
C GLU A 158 -19.72 -8.61 -9.16
N LYS A 159 -19.41 -9.82 -9.65
CA LYS A 159 -20.31 -10.98 -9.60
C LYS A 159 -20.61 -11.40 -8.16
N GLU A 160 -19.63 -11.34 -7.28
CA GLU A 160 -19.75 -11.66 -5.86
C GLU A 160 -20.41 -10.55 -5.02
N GLN A 161 -20.76 -9.43 -5.65
CA GLN A 161 -21.44 -8.28 -5.04
C GLN A 161 -20.66 -7.62 -3.88
N THR A 162 -19.34 -7.71 -3.92
CA THR A 162 -18.45 -7.18 -2.86
C THR A 162 -18.02 -5.74 -3.08
N LEU A 163 -18.38 -5.14 -4.22
CA LEU A 163 -17.97 -3.79 -4.60
C LEU A 163 -18.80 -2.66 -3.96
N ASN A 164 -19.80 -3.00 -3.16
CA ASN A 164 -20.62 -2.02 -2.46
C ASN A 164 -19.72 -1.08 -1.63
N PHE A 165 -20.00 0.23 -1.70
CA PHE A 165 -19.31 1.30 -0.96
C PHE A 165 -17.86 1.57 -1.35
N ILE A 166 -17.23 0.72 -2.18
CA ILE A 166 -15.82 0.87 -2.58
C ILE A 166 -15.65 1.17 -4.07
N ALA A 167 -16.66 0.96 -4.90
CA ALA A 167 -16.57 1.19 -6.33
C ALA A 167 -17.45 2.34 -6.82
N SER A 168 -17.02 2.92 -7.94
CA SER A 168 -17.77 3.83 -8.80
C SER A 168 -17.96 3.18 -10.17
N THR A 169 -18.93 3.68 -10.96
CA THR A 169 -19.19 3.18 -12.31
C THR A 169 -18.82 4.24 -13.35
N TYR A 170 -17.97 3.89 -14.29
CA TYR A 170 -17.70 4.70 -15.48
C TYR A 170 -18.76 4.43 -16.53
N ASP A 171 -19.44 5.48 -16.95
CA ASP A 171 -20.42 5.46 -18.03
C ASP A 171 -19.74 5.93 -19.35
N PRO A 172 -19.53 5.03 -20.32
CA PRO A 172 -18.87 5.40 -21.57
C PRO A 172 -19.73 6.25 -22.51
N ASN A 173 -21.06 6.26 -22.34
CA ASN A 173 -21.95 7.05 -23.20
C ASN A 173 -21.88 8.54 -22.83
N ASP A 174 -21.91 8.84 -21.52
CA ASP A 174 -21.83 10.18 -20.99
C ASP A 174 -20.38 10.62 -20.72
N ASN A 175 -19.41 9.70 -20.83
CA ASN A 175 -17.98 9.91 -20.50
C ASN A 175 -17.76 10.48 -19.10
N ILE A 176 -18.50 9.95 -18.11
CA ILE A 176 -18.44 10.37 -16.70
C ILE A 176 -18.29 9.20 -15.74
N ILE A 177 -17.79 9.48 -14.53
CA ILE A 177 -17.76 8.53 -13.43
C ILE A 177 -18.89 8.87 -12.46
N ARG A 178 -19.79 7.93 -12.26
CA ARG A 178 -20.90 8.00 -11.29
C ARG A 178 -20.48 7.30 -10.00
N ASP A 179 -20.69 7.93 -8.87
CA ASP A 179 -20.38 7.33 -7.56
C ASP A 179 -21.38 6.22 -7.25
N GLY A 180 -20.86 5.02 -6.92
CA GLY A 180 -21.63 3.83 -6.64
C GLY A 180 -21.77 2.87 -7.84
N LEU A 181 -22.57 1.82 -7.64
CA LEU A 181 -22.77 0.76 -8.61
C LEU A 181 -24.04 1.03 -9.44
N TYR A 182 -23.85 1.14 -10.75
CA TYR A 182 -24.92 1.26 -11.73
C TYR A 182 -24.84 0.10 -12.73
N PRO A 183 -25.97 -0.34 -13.30
CA PRO A 183 -25.97 -1.35 -14.35
C PRO A 183 -25.13 -0.91 -15.56
N GLY A 184 -24.37 -1.84 -16.12
CA GLY A 184 -23.47 -1.55 -17.24
C GLY A 184 -22.24 -0.73 -16.80
N GLY A 185 -21.44 -0.29 -17.78
CA GLY A 185 -20.23 0.48 -17.55
C GLY A 185 -19.10 -0.30 -16.84
N ARG A 186 -17.92 0.32 -16.72
CA ARG A 186 -16.77 -0.27 -16.05
C ARG A 186 -16.75 0.11 -14.58
N LYS A 187 -16.57 -0.89 -13.70
CA LYS A 187 -16.40 -0.64 -12.26
C LYS A 187 -14.96 -0.23 -11.96
N LEU A 188 -14.82 0.83 -11.17
CA LEU A 188 -13.55 1.44 -10.77
C LEU A 188 -13.47 1.43 -9.24
N ILE A 189 -12.37 0.98 -8.69
CA ILE A 189 -12.16 0.94 -7.22
C ILE A 189 -11.70 2.31 -6.76
N THR A 190 -12.64 3.11 -6.28
CA THR A 190 -12.42 4.52 -5.88
C THR A 190 -12.52 4.74 -4.37
N PHE A 191 -13.06 3.79 -3.64
CA PHE A 191 -13.36 3.88 -2.20
C PHE A 191 -14.20 5.11 -1.79
N LYS A 192 -14.86 5.78 -2.74
CA LYS A 192 -15.60 7.03 -2.46
C LYS A 192 -16.70 6.87 -1.41
N GLY A 193 -17.38 5.73 -1.37
CA GLY A 193 -18.43 5.46 -0.38
C GLY A 193 -17.91 5.56 1.05
N VAL A 194 -16.77 4.96 1.34
CA VAL A 194 -16.15 4.97 2.67
C VAL A 194 -15.31 6.21 2.95
N LEU A 195 -14.71 6.82 1.93
CA LEU A 195 -13.85 8.00 2.10
C LEU A 195 -14.62 9.32 2.13
N GLN A 196 -15.68 9.45 1.33
CA GLN A 196 -16.34 10.72 1.07
C GLN A 196 -17.80 10.77 1.54
N GLN A 197 -18.51 9.62 1.48
CA GLN A 197 -19.94 9.54 1.81
C GLN A 197 -20.21 9.09 3.25
N GLY A 198 -19.17 8.71 4.01
CA GLY A 198 -19.30 8.35 5.41
C GLY A 198 -20.07 7.07 5.69
N VAL A 199 -20.11 6.15 4.72
CA VAL A 199 -20.79 4.84 4.88
C VAL A 199 -20.18 4.04 6.01
N PHE A 200 -18.88 4.11 6.16
CA PHE A 200 -18.09 3.52 7.23
C PHE A 200 -17.02 4.54 7.65
N PRO A 201 -16.70 4.73 8.94
CA PRO A 201 -15.82 5.80 9.42
C PRO A 201 -14.32 5.49 9.19
N LEU A 202 -13.98 4.99 7.98
CA LEU A 202 -12.64 4.54 7.65
C LEU A 202 -11.56 5.63 7.85
N PRO A 203 -11.75 6.90 7.41
CA PRO A 203 -10.74 7.94 7.64
C PRO A 203 -10.44 8.17 9.12
N GLN A 204 -11.48 8.20 9.97
CA GLN A 204 -11.34 8.42 11.41
C GLN A 204 -10.63 7.25 12.10
N LEU A 205 -10.94 6.01 11.69
CA LEU A 205 -10.28 4.80 12.20
C LEU A 205 -8.80 4.77 11.81
N MET A 206 -8.47 5.15 10.57
CA MET A 206 -7.08 5.27 10.11
C MET A 206 -6.30 6.32 10.91
N GLN A 207 -6.88 7.51 11.13
CA GLN A 207 -6.27 8.56 11.96
C GLN A 207 -6.02 8.06 13.39
N LEU A 208 -7.02 7.43 14.01
CA LEU A 208 -6.93 6.89 15.36
C LEU A 208 -5.85 5.81 15.47
N ALA A 209 -5.80 4.89 14.51
CA ALA A 209 -4.80 3.82 14.48
C ALA A 209 -3.38 4.38 14.37
N MET A 210 -3.14 5.33 13.46
CA MET A 210 -1.83 5.97 13.29
C MET A 210 -1.40 6.73 14.54
N LYS A 211 -2.31 7.53 15.12
CA LYS A 211 -2.01 8.31 16.32
C LYS A 211 -1.66 7.38 17.49
N ASN A 212 -2.56 6.43 17.83
CA ASN A 212 -2.34 5.53 18.95
C ASN A 212 -1.10 4.64 18.75
N GLY A 213 -0.85 4.18 17.52
CA GLY A 213 0.33 3.40 17.19
C GLY A 213 1.62 4.19 17.36
N ALA A 214 1.67 5.42 16.87
CA ALA A 214 2.83 6.30 17.00
C ALA A 214 3.09 6.68 18.48
N ASP A 215 2.02 6.97 19.24
CA ASP A 215 2.11 7.30 20.66
C ASP A 215 2.63 6.08 21.47
N ALA A 216 2.13 4.87 21.20
CA ALA A 216 2.56 3.65 21.87
C ALA A 216 4.01 3.28 21.56
N MET A 217 4.42 3.39 20.30
CA MET A 217 5.78 3.08 19.84
C MET A 217 6.76 4.23 20.07
N ARG A 218 6.29 5.43 20.40
CA ARG A 218 7.07 6.68 20.57
C ARG A 218 7.91 7.03 19.33
N ARG A 219 7.42 6.67 18.14
CA ARG A 219 8.03 6.95 16.84
C ARG A 219 7.04 6.72 15.72
N PRO A 220 7.31 7.21 14.51
CA PRO A 220 6.47 6.91 13.36
C PRO A 220 6.29 5.40 13.15
N VAL A 221 5.09 5.00 12.71
CA VAL A 221 4.71 3.60 12.54
C VAL A 221 4.13 3.34 11.16
N GLU A 222 4.32 2.10 10.71
CA GLU A 222 3.59 1.50 9.61
C GLU A 222 2.63 0.46 10.18
N ILE A 223 1.37 0.49 9.73
CA ILE A 223 0.29 -0.37 10.21
C ILE A 223 -0.38 -1.04 9.03
N GLU A 224 -0.49 -2.36 9.09
CA GLU A 224 -1.31 -3.12 8.17
C GLU A 224 -2.68 -3.39 8.79
N PHE A 225 -3.74 -3.22 8.01
CA PHE A 225 -5.10 -3.43 8.46
C PHE A 225 -5.98 -4.06 7.39
N ALA A 226 -7.09 -4.64 7.82
CA ALA A 226 -8.17 -5.06 6.92
C ALA A 226 -9.54 -4.65 7.49
N CYS A 227 -10.52 -4.47 6.60
CA CYS A 227 -11.88 -4.14 6.97
C CYS A 227 -12.88 -5.03 6.24
N ASN A 228 -13.86 -5.51 7.00
CA ASN A 228 -15.10 -6.07 6.49
C ASN A 228 -16.22 -5.04 6.68
N ILE A 229 -17.02 -4.82 5.64
CA ILE A 229 -18.15 -3.89 5.69
C ILE A 229 -19.41 -4.63 5.26
N ASN A 230 -20.38 -4.70 6.17
CA ASN A 230 -21.66 -5.35 5.93
C ASN A 230 -22.61 -4.46 5.11
N PRO A 231 -23.62 -5.05 4.45
CA PRO A 231 -24.63 -4.27 3.71
C PRO A 231 -25.40 -3.26 4.55
N ASP A 232 -25.55 -3.49 5.86
CA ASP A 232 -26.17 -2.59 6.83
C ASP A 232 -25.26 -1.44 7.29
N ARG A 233 -24.04 -1.34 6.70
CA ARG A 233 -22.98 -0.36 7.01
C ARG A 233 -22.29 -0.56 8.36
N THR A 234 -22.57 -1.62 9.07
CA THR A 234 -21.71 -2.08 10.16
C THR A 234 -20.43 -2.69 9.59
N GLY A 235 -19.40 -2.83 10.40
CA GLY A 235 -18.17 -3.45 9.93
C GLY A 235 -17.12 -3.54 11.00
N GLU A 236 -16.01 -4.14 10.62
CA GLU A 236 -14.86 -4.38 11.47
C GLU A 236 -13.62 -3.74 10.86
N PHE A 237 -12.83 -3.08 11.69
CA PHE A 237 -11.50 -2.60 11.36
C PHE A 237 -10.50 -3.41 12.18
N CYS A 238 -9.75 -4.29 11.52
CA CYS A 238 -8.81 -5.20 12.16
C CYS A 238 -7.38 -4.72 11.91
N LEU A 239 -6.66 -4.39 12.99
CA LEU A 239 -5.23 -4.13 12.94
C LEU A 239 -4.51 -5.48 12.81
N LEU A 240 -3.73 -5.67 11.76
CA LEU A 240 -3.03 -6.92 11.46
C LEU A 240 -1.59 -6.89 11.95
N GLN A 241 -0.89 -5.80 11.65
CA GLN A 241 0.51 -5.63 12.03
C GLN A 241 0.77 -4.16 12.34
N ILE A 242 1.64 -3.91 13.30
CA ILE A 242 2.23 -2.60 13.56
C ILE A 242 3.73 -2.74 13.70
N ARG A 243 4.47 -1.88 13.02
CA ARG A 243 5.93 -1.81 13.14
C ARG A 243 6.39 -0.36 13.15
N PRO A 244 7.48 -0.05 13.89
CA PRO A 244 8.08 1.27 13.76
C PRO A 244 8.66 1.45 12.36
N ILE A 245 8.50 2.64 11.81
CA ILE A 245 9.24 3.03 10.62
C ILE A 245 10.70 3.18 11.07
N VAL A 246 11.55 2.27 10.59
CA VAL A 246 12.99 2.34 10.83
C VAL A 246 13.55 3.19 9.72
N ASP A 247 14.03 4.36 10.07
CA ASP A 247 14.84 5.14 9.14
C ASP A 247 16.03 4.28 8.73
N SER A 248 16.24 4.12 7.43
CA SER A 248 17.42 3.44 6.93
C SER A 248 18.66 4.12 7.56
N LYS A 249 19.73 3.36 7.80
CA LYS A 249 20.98 3.77 8.47
C LYS A 249 21.67 5.05 7.91
N GLN A 250 21.02 5.73 6.98
CA GLN A 250 21.43 6.97 6.34
C GLN A 250 20.68 8.19 6.90
N MET A 251 20.26 8.16 8.16
CA MET A 251 19.84 9.39 8.82
C MET A 251 21.00 10.36 8.80
N LEU A 252 20.73 11.56 8.31
CA LEU A 252 21.64 12.67 8.47
C LEU A 252 21.82 12.88 9.99
N GLU A 253 23.01 12.58 10.50
CA GLU A 253 23.39 12.95 11.87
C GLU A 253 23.52 14.46 12.00
N GLU A 254 23.67 15.17 10.87
CA GLU A 254 23.80 16.61 10.80
C GLU A 254 22.48 17.28 10.40
N ASP A 255 22.18 18.38 11.06
CA ASP A 255 21.07 19.26 10.70
C ASP A 255 21.37 19.96 9.36
N ILE A 256 20.77 19.46 8.26
CA ILE A 256 20.97 20.02 6.91
C ILE A 256 20.59 21.50 6.80
N THR A 257 19.79 22.02 7.74
CA THR A 257 19.46 23.46 7.76
C THR A 257 20.68 24.32 8.09
N ARG A 258 21.70 23.75 8.72
CA ARG A 258 22.96 24.41 9.12
C ARG A 258 24.05 24.33 8.06
N ILE A 259 23.83 23.57 6.96
CA ILE A 259 24.84 23.50 5.88
C ILE A 259 24.88 24.86 5.18
N ASP A 260 26.09 25.40 5.04
CA ASP A 260 26.34 26.64 4.30
C ASP A 260 25.86 26.51 2.86
N GLY A 261 24.96 27.42 2.45
CA GLY A 261 24.39 27.43 1.10
C GLY A 261 25.41 27.50 -0.03
N ASN A 262 26.60 28.07 0.24
CA ASN A 262 27.71 28.13 -0.71
C ASN A 262 28.34 26.76 -1.01
N ARG A 263 28.07 25.75 -0.18
CA ARG A 263 28.52 24.37 -0.36
C ARG A 263 27.46 23.50 -1.03
N CYS A 264 26.28 24.04 -1.34
CA CYS A 264 25.18 23.33 -1.94
C CYS A 264 25.09 23.63 -3.44
N LEU A 265 25.05 22.62 -4.27
CA LEU A 265 24.74 22.77 -5.69
C LEU A 265 23.25 23.18 -5.89
N LEU A 266 22.38 22.53 -5.15
CA LEU A 266 20.94 22.78 -5.10
C LEU A 266 20.45 22.66 -3.66
N ARG A 267 19.44 23.46 -3.30
CA ARG A 267 18.79 23.39 -2.01
C ARG A 267 17.27 23.52 -2.21
N SER A 268 16.50 22.64 -1.59
CA SER A 268 15.04 22.70 -1.56
C SER A 268 14.55 22.62 -0.12
N HIS A 269 13.48 23.33 0.19
CA HIS A 269 12.77 23.21 1.47
C HIS A 269 11.76 22.07 1.46
N ASN A 270 11.39 21.58 0.27
CA ASN A 270 10.51 20.45 0.06
C ASN A 270 11.22 19.46 -0.85
N SER A 271 11.51 18.27 -0.35
CA SER A 271 12.10 17.19 -1.14
C SER A 271 11.30 15.92 -1.00
N LEU A 272 11.36 15.08 -2.02
CA LEU A 272 10.81 13.73 -1.99
C LEU A 272 11.90 12.78 -1.48
N GLY A 273 11.51 11.90 -0.54
CA GLY A 273 12.40 10.90 0.01
C GLY A 273 13.11 11.34 1.28
N HIS A 274 13.84 10.40 1.85
CA HIS A 274 14.58 10.56 3.10
C HIS A 274 15.87 9.74 3.01
N GLY A 275 16.99 10.36 3.34
CA GLY A 275 18.29 9.69 3.37
C GLY A 275 19.37 10.41 2.57
N ILE A 276 20.53 9.76 2.46
CA ILE A 276 21.71 10.20 1.71
C ILE A 276 21.88 9.25 0.52
N SER A 277 22.16 9.79 -0.65
CA SER A 277 22.58 9.04 -1.82
C SER A 277 23.97 9.56 -2.24
N GLU A 278 24.96 8.65 -2.26
CA GLU A 278 26.36 8.99 -2.60
C GLU A 278 26.69 8.71 -4.08
N ASP A 279 25.82 7.96 -4.79
CA ASP A 279 26.07 7.49 -6.15
C ASP A 279 25.41 8.35 -7.23
N VAL A 280 25.03 9.60 -6.91
CA VAL A 280 24.40 10.51 -7.87
C VAL A 280 25.45 11.18 -8.72
N THR A 281 25.51 10.86 -10.01
CA THR A 281 26.43 11.46 -10.98
C THR A 281 25.80 12.60 -11.75
N ASP A 282 24.50 12.53 -12.00
CA ASP A 282 23.77 13.48 -12.82
C ASP A 282 22.52 14.00 -12.10
N VAL A 283 22.26 15.28 -12.19
CA VAL A 283 21.11 15.95 -11.57
C VAL A 283 20.36 16.75 -12.64
N VAL A 284 19.10 16.38 -12.86
CA VAL A 284 18.18 17.13 -13.73
C VAL A 284 17.25 17.93 -12.83
N TYR A 285 17.16 19.24 -13.03
CA TYR A 285 16.26 20.10 -12.26
C TYR A 285 15.60 21.16 -13.09
N VAL A 286 14.39 21.54 -12.73
CA VAL A 286 13.67 22.67 -13.31
C VAL A 286 14.09 23.95 -12.59
N LYS A 287 14.75 24.85 -13.31
CA LYS A 287 15.21 26.12 -12.75
C LYS A 287 14.00 27.05 -12.54
N MET A 288 13.70 27.33 -11.29
CA MET A 288 12.72 28.36 -10.93
C MET A 288 13.37 29.73 -11.13
N SER A 289 12.94 30.43 -12.16
CA SER A 289 13.38 31.77 -12.50
C SER A 289 12.16 32.68 -12.74
N ASP A 290 12.37 33.97 -12.84
CA ASP A 290 11.31 34.95 -13.14
C ASP A 290 10.60 34.67 -14.48
N SER A 291 11.22 33.87 -15.35
CA SER A 291 10.65 33.41 -16.63
C SER A 291 9.85 32.10 -16.49
N TYR A 292 9.81 31.47 -15.31
CA TYR A 292 9.02 30.25 -15.14
C TYR A 292 7.52 30.54 -15.25
N ASN A 293 6.86 29.78 -16.12
CA ASN A 293 5.42 29.86 -16.34
C ASN A 293 4.78 28.49 -16.10
N ALA A 294 3.89 28.38 -15.13
CA ALA A 294 3.20 27.14 -14.79
C ALA A 294 2.37 26.56 -15.97
N ALA A 295 1.97 27.37 -16.92
CA ALA A 295 1.28 26.90 -18.13
C ALA A 295 2.18 26.04 -19.03
N GLU A 296 3.50 26.12 -18.88
CA GLU A 296 4.48 25.34 -19.63
C GLU A 296 4.83 23.99 -18.96
N ASN A 297 4.24 23.70 -17.79
CA ASN A 297 4.48 22.43 -17.08
C ASN A 297 4.32 21.17 -17.93
N PRO A 298 3.32 21.04 -18.82
CA PRO A 298 3.24 19.87 -19.71
C PRO A 298 4.47 19.69 -20.61
N GLN A 299 5.03 20.78 -21.14
CA GLN A 299 6.24 20.75 -21.98
C GLN A 299 7.47 20.37 -21.15
N ILE A 300 7.58 20.92 -19.94
CA ILE A 300 8.65 20.58 -19.00
C ILE A 300 8.64 19.08 -18.64
N VAL A 301 7.45 18.52 -18.42
CA VAL A 301 7.29 17.07 -18.15
C VAL A 301 7.78 16.25 -19.35
N ASP A 302 7.42 16.61 -20.58
CA ASP A 302 7.84 15.92 -21.79
C ASP A 302 9.36 16.02 -22.01
N GLU A 303 9.97 17.17 -21.70
CA GLU A 303 11.44 17.34 -21.76
C GLU A 303 12.15 16.48 -20.74
N VAL A 304 11.69 16.46 -19.48
CA VAL A 304 12.25 15.62 -18.42
C VAL A 304 12.13 14.13 -18.77
N ASP A 305 10.99 13.69 -19.31
CA ASP A 305 10.80 12.30 -19.76
C ASP A 305 11.73 11.95 -20.93
N THR A 306 11.96 12.89 -21.85
CA THR A 306 12.90 12.72 -22.97
C THR A 306 14.34 12.57 -22.47
N ILE A 307 14.74 13.36 -21.47
CA ILE A 307 16.06 13.26 -20.84
C ILE A 307 16.20 11.92 -20.13
N ASN A 308 15.18 11.52 -19.34
CA ASN A 308 15.19 10.26 -18.60
C ASN A 308 15.32 9.04 -19.55
N ARG A 309 14.62 9.04 -20.68
CA ARG A 309 14.77 7.99 -21.70
C ARG A 309 16.19 7.89 -22.25
N LYS A 310 16.85 9.01 -22.53
CA LYS A 310 18.25 9.02 -22.97
C LYS A 310 19.20 8.40 -21.95
N PHE A 311 18.98 8.65 -20.64
CA PHE A 311 19.78 8.00 -19.59
C PHE A 311 19.53 6.50 -19.51
N LEU A 312 18.29 6.04 -19.72
CA LEU A 312 17.96 4.61 -19.73
C LEU A 312 18.56 3.87 -20.93
N GLU A 313 18.65 4.53 -22.09
CA GLU A 313 19.24 3.98 -23.31
C GLU A 313 20.78 3.96 -23.29
N SER A 314 21.40 4.76 -22.44
CA SER A 314 22.87 4.87 -22.32
C SER A 314 23.47 3.93 -21.27
N ARG A 315 22.66 3.20 -20.54
CA ARG A 315 23.05 2.15 -19.58
C ARG A 315 22.96 0.75 -20.19
#